data_eec13571328a9b450c54230690212845
#
_entry.id   eec13571328a9b450c54230690212845
#
_cell.length_a   1.000
_cell.length_b   1.000
_cell.length_c   1.000
_cell.angle_alpha   90.00
_cell.angle_beta   90.00
_cell.angle_gamma   90.00
#
_symmetry.space_group_name_H-M   'P 1'
#
loop_
_entity.id
_entity.type
_entity.pdbx_description
1 polymer ?
#
loop_
_entity_poly.entity_id
_entity_poly.type
_entity_poly.pdbx_seq_one_letter_code
_entity_poly.pdbx_strand_id
1 'polypeptide(L)'
;ALSEAIQYGQFETVKVENMRIQHANAGWVDTEGADEPKLLERVEPEEEYGFVAVAAGEGLRTLFQDLGCSQVVSGGQTMNPSTDDILNAIQATPAKVVYVLPNNKNIILAAEQAVPLADRKVHVLQTRTIPQGVAALLSFDADAGVEENLTVMMKAADNVSTGSVTFAARDSDFDNHSIKEGEILALENGKLMFTDTDIHHAAVKLAKSMINSRRISGREVAFITLMYGEGMTEEDAEAVRDAITAKAGDNVDITLVDGGQPVYYYFISIE
;
A
#
# COMPACT_ATOMS: atom_id res chain seq x y z
N ALA A 1 24.88 2.18 -29.18
CA ALA A 1 23.49 2.59 -29.37
C ALA A 1 23.39 3.97 -30.01
N LEU A 2 23.86 5.08 -29.37
CA LEU A 2 23.78 6.44 -29.95
C LEU A 2 24.57 6.56 -31.26
N SER A 3 25.78 5.96 -31.33
CA SER A 3 26.62 5.96 -32.55
C SER A 3 26.02 5.21 -33.72
N GLU A 4 25.16 4.24 -33.47
CA GLU A 4 24.44 3.48 -34.48
C GLU A 4 23.20 4.23 -34.96
N ALA A 5 22.49 4.93 -34.05
CA ALA A 5 21.31 5.67 -34.37
C ALA A 5 21.56 6.91 -35.27
N ILE A 6 22.75 7.51 -35.20
CA ILE A 6 23.17 8.62 -36.07
C ILE A 6 23.13 8.26 -37.57
N GLN A 7 23.27 6.97 -37.89
CA GLN A 7 23.20 6.50 -39.28
C GLN A 7 21.80 6.63 -39.93
N TYR A 8 20.78 6.78 -39.08
CA TYR A 8 19.37 6.83 -39.54
C TYR A 8 18.74 8.23 -39.42
N GLY A 9 19.47 9.23 -38.94
CA GLY A 9 18.98 10.61 -38.82
C GLY A 9 19.83 11.49 -37.92
N GLN A 10 19.48 12.74 -37.81
CA GLN A 10 20.08 13.69 -36.88
C GLN A 10 19.27 13.78 -35.59
N PHE A 11 19.94 13.81 -34.44
CA PHE A 11 19.27 14.05 -33.18
C PHE A 11 19.02 15.56 -33.02
N GLU A 12 17.80 15.95 -32.73
CA GLU A 12 17.45 17.32 -32.40
C GLU A 12 17.80 17.63 -30.94
N THR A 13 17.61 16.64 -30.07
CA THR A 13 17.97 16.72 -28.64
C THR A 13 18.34 15.35 -28.09
N VAL A 14 19.43 15.25 -27.35
CA VAL A 14 19.82 14.03 -26.63
C VAL A 14 20.05 14.38 -25.17
N LYS A 15 19.29 13.77 -24.27
CA LYS A 15 19.47 13.88 -22.82
C LYS A 15 20.05 12.56 -22.29
N VAL A 16 21.25 12.62 -21.75
CA VAL A 16 21.90 11.45 -21.13
C VAL A 16 22.07 11.74 -19.64
N GLU A 17 21.38 10.99 -18.82
CA GLU A 17 21.47 11.12 -17.36
C GLU A 17 22.03 9.82 -16.77
N ASN A 18 22.92 9.97 -15.79
CA ASN A 18 23.39 8.86 -15.01
C ASN A 18 22.33 8.54 -13.93
N MET A 19 21.61 7.46 -14.09
CA MET A 19 20.55 7.04 -13.17
C MET A 19 21.03 6.91 -11.72
N ARG A 20 22.30 6.55 -11.51
CA ARG A 20 22.87 6.52 -10.15
C ARG A 20 23.05 7.89 -9.54
N ILE A 21 23.38 8.92 -10.36
CA ILE A 21 23.51 10.31 -9.91
C ILE A 21 22.10 10.93 -9.73
N GLN A 22 21.15 10.56 -10.56
CA GLN A 22 19.77 11.01 -10.44
C GLN A 22 19.14 10.49 -9.12
N HIS A 23 19.43 9.26 -8.74
CA HIS A 23 19.00 8.67 -7.47
C HIS A 23 19.66 9.39 -6.27
N ALA A 24 20.94 9.79 -6.40
CA ALA A 24 21.65 10.56 -5.38
C ALA A 24 21.18 12.02 -5.32
N ASN A 25 20.72 12.62 -6.43
CA ASN A 25 20.29 14.04 -6.49
C ASN A 25 18.77 14.23 -6.26
N ALA A 26 17.97 13.19 -6.27
CA ALA A 26 16.56 13.24 -5.86
C ALA A 26 16.39 13.46 -4.34
N GLY A 27 17.50 13.41 -3.59
CA GLY A 27 17.55 13.59 -2.14
C GLY A 27 17.97 15.00 -1.65
N TRP A 28 17.95 16.03 -2.47
CA TRP A 28 18.21 17.40 -2.00
C TRP A 28 16.93 18.14 -1.60
N VAL A 29 16.23 17.60 -0.65
CA VAL A 29 15.60 18.38 0.42
C VAL A 29 16.39 18.01 1.66
N ASP A 30 17.07 18.98 2.27
CA ASP A 30 17.71 18.82 3.57
C ASP A 30 16.65 18.43 4.60
N THR A 31 16.43 17.15 4.75
CA THR A 31 15.88 16.57 5.97
C THR A 31 17.08 15.94 6.70
N GLU A 32 17.67 16.72 7.60
CA GLU A 32 18.46 16.15 8.68
C GLU A 32 17.58 15.09 9.36
N GLY A 33 17.81 13.81 9.07
CA GLY A 33 17.08 12.71 9.69
C GLY A 33 16.63 11.58 8.74
N ALA A 34 16.98 11.62 7.45
CA ALA A 34 16.80 10.42 6.63
C ALA A 34 17.86 9.39 7.06
N ASP A 35 17.42 8.40 7.81
CA ASP A 35 18.21 7.18 8.08
C ASP A 35 18.76 6.68 6.74
N GLU A 36 20.09 6.61 6.64
CA GLU A 36 20.74 5.83 5.56
C GLU A 36 20.08 4.44 5.54
N PRO A 37 19.76 3.87 4.36
CA PRO A 37 19.17 2.54 4.32
C PRO A 37 20.09 1.60 5.07
N LYS A 38 19.71 1.24 6.30
CA LYS A 38 20.41 0.22 7.06
C LYS A 38 20.39 -1.01 6.21
N LEU A 39 21.55 -1.44 5.71
CA LEU A 39 21.71 -2.74 5.09
C LEU A 39 21.25 -3.76 6.14
N LEU A 40 20.10 -4.36 5.88
CA LEU A 40 19.55 -5.39 6.71
C LEU A 40 20.53 -6.56 6.70
N GLU A 41 20.99 -6.99 7.87
CA GLU A 41 21.86 -8.14 7.96
C GLU A 41 21.06 -9.42 7.71
N ARG A 42 21.64 -10.29 6.88
CA ARG A 42 21.08 -11.62 6.66
C ARG A 42 21.12 -12.41 7.96
N VAL A 43 20.01 -13.05 8.29
CA VAL A 43 19.86 -13.86 9.51
C VAL A 43 19.51 -15.31 9.17
N GLU A 44 19.93 -16.23 10.04
CA GLU A 44 19.58 -17.65 9.90
C GLU A 44 18.09 -17.86 10.20
N PRO A 45 17.40 -18.77 9.46
CA PRO A 45 15.98 -19.05 9.64
C PRO A 45 15.74 -19.97 10.85
N GLU A 46 15.44 -19.38 12.01
CA GLU A 46 15.16 -20.09 13.25
C GLU A 46 13.66 -20.37 13.42
N GLU A 47 12.81 -19.42 13.04
CA GLU A 47 11.35 -19.50 13.16
C GLU A 47 10.74 -20.30 12.00
N GLU A 48 9.51 -20.80 12.19
CA GLU A 48 8.81 -21.53 11.13
C GLU A 48 8.27 -20.58 10.07
N TYR A 49 7.61 -19.49 10.50
CA TYR A 49 6.96 -18.51 9.63
C TYR A 49 7.41 -17.09 9.94
N GLY A 50 7.46 -16.26 8.92
CA GLY A 50 7.72 -14.83 9.06
C GLY A 50 7.05 -14.02 7.96
N PHE A 51 6.93 -12.72 8.17
CA PHE A 51 6.20 -11.83 7.29
C PHE A 51 7.04 -10.61 6.90
N VAL A 52 6.95 -10.26 5.61
CA VAL A 52 7.50 -9.04 5.03
C VAL A 52 6.36 -8.26 4.41
N ALA A 53 6.10 -7.06 4.88
CA ALA A 53 5.10 -6.17 4.29
C ALA A 53 5.76 -4.99 3.58
N VAL A 54 5.08 -4.44 2.58
CA VAL A 54 5.45 -3.15 1.99
C VAL A 54 4.43 -2.11 2.43
N ALA A 55 4.91 -1.04 3.04
CA ALA A 55 4.08 0.07 3.49
C ALA A 55 4.88 1.38 3.50
N ALA A 56 4.19 2.52 3.33
CA ALA A 56 4.73 3.85 3.50
C ALA A 56 3.94 4.58 4.60
N GLY A 57 4.65 5.27 5.47
CA GLY A 57 4.10 5.90 6.67
C GLY A 57 4.50 5.16 7.94
N GLU A 58 4.92 5.92 8.96
CA GLU A 58 5.45 5.34 10.20
C GLU A 58 4.35 4.59 10.99
N GLY A 59 3.12 5.12 10.99
CA GLY A 59 2.00 4.45 11.64
C GLY A 59 1.63 3.12 10.97
N LEU A 60 1.60 3.06 9.63
CA LEU A 60 1.39 1.79 8.92
C LEU A 60 2.53 0.80 9.15
N ARG A 61 3.77 1.29 9.23
CA ARG A 61 4.92 0.46 9.57
C ARG A 61 4.75 -0.17 10.95
N THR A 62 4.44 0.65 11.95
CA THR A 62 4.17 0.20 13.31
C THR A 62 3.02 -0.80 13.34
N LEU A 63 1.92 -0.52 12.65
CA LEU A 63 0.78 -1.44 12.55
C LEU A 63 1.19 -2.82 12.05
N PHE A 64 1.95 -2.90 10.94
CA PHE A 64 2.40 -4.19 10.41
C PHE A 64 3.37 -4.90 11.35
N GLN A 65 4.24 -4.18 12.07
CA GLN A 65 5.13 -4.74 13.08
C GLN A 65 4.35 -5.30 14.27
N ASP A 66 3.37 -4.57 14.78
CA ASP A 66 2.50 -4.99 15.87
C ASP A 66 1.66 -6.23 15.50
N LEU A 67 1.32 -6.37 14.22
CA LEU A 67 0.64 -7.54 13.66
C LEU A 67 1.60 -8.73 13.41
N GLY A 68 2.89 -8.59 13.69
CA GLY A 68 3.88 -9.67 13.60
C GLY A 68 4.75 -9.67 12.34
N CYS A 69 4.74 -8.61 11.52
CA CYS A 69 5.69 -8.52 10.42
C CYS A 69 7.11 -8.33 10.96
N SER A 70 8.01 -9.23 10.58
CA SER A 70 9.43 -9.17 10.94
C SER A 70 10.12 -7.99 10.27
N GLN A 71 9.74 -7.69 9.03
CA GLN A 71 10.28 -6.59 8.24
C GLN A 71 9.17 -5.83 7.54
N VAL A 72 9.30 -4.50 7.51
CA VAL A 72 8.44 -3.62 6.72
C VAL A 72 9.30 -2.79 5.79
N VAL A 73 9.20 -3.08 4.49
CA VAL A 73 9.93 -2.37 3.44
C VAL A 73 9.20 -1.06 3.15
N SER A 74 9.94 0.05 3.20
CA SER A 74 9.38 1.35 2.84
C SER A 74 9.10 1.40 1.34
N GLY A 75 7.87 1.70 0.98
CA GLY A 75 7.47 1.80 -0.42
C GLY A 75 5.97 2.02 -0.59
N GLY A 76 5.59 2.49 -1.77
CA GLY A 76 4.21 2.79 -2.07
C GLY A 76 4.07 3.51 -3.41
N GLN A 77 3.16 4.49 -3.49
CA GLN A 77 2.80 5.14 -4.75
C GLN A 77 3.92 6.03 -5.35
N THR A 78 4.75 6.63 -4.50
CA THR A 78 5.80 7.56 -4.94
C THR A 78 7.14 6.88 -5.16
N MET A 79 7.40 5.77 -4.48
CA MET A 79 8.67 5.05 -4.54
C MET A 79 8.41 3.54 -4.37
N ASN A 80 8.47 2.81 -5.48
CA ASN A 80 8.37 1.34 -5.42
C ASN A 80 9.72 0.79 -4.96
N PRO A 81 9.74 -0.12 -3.97
CA PRO A 81 10.95 -0.83 -3.58
C PRO A 81 11.46 -1.68 -4.76
N SER A 82 12.76 -1.81 -4.85
CA SER A 82 13.39 -2.69 -5.81
C SER A 82 13.23 -4.17 -5.41
N THR A 83 13.50 -5.07 -6.34
CA THR A 83 13.61 -6.51 -6.04
C THR A 83 14.65 -6.79 -4.95
N ASP A 84 15.77 -6.04 -4.96
CA ASP A 84 16.84 -6.19 -3.98
C ASP A 84 16.40 -5.71 -2.57
N ASP A 85 15.61 -4.66 -2.45
CA ASP A 85 15.08 -4.21 -1.16
C ASP A 85 14.17 -5.27 -0.53
N ILE A 86 13.30 -5.88 -1.34
CA ILE A 86 12.41 -6.95 -0.89
C ILE A 86 13.22 -8.22 -0.55
N LEU A 87 14.21 -8.57 -1.36
CA LEU A 87 15.08 -9.71 -1.11
C LEU A 87 15.87 -9.56 0.19
N ASN A 88 16.43 -8.37 0.44
CA ASN A 88 17.13 -8.06 1.69
C ASN A 88 16.21 -8.20 2.91
N ALA A 89 14.98 -7.72 2.81
CA ALA A 89 14.00 -7.88 3.88
C ALA A 89 13.63 -9.37 4.11
N ILE A 90 13.47 -10.16 3.05
CA ILE A 90 13.26 -11.60 3.15
C ILE A 90 14.42 -12.28 3.87
N GLN A 91 15.65 -11.97 3.48
CA GLN A 91 16.87 -12.57 4.07
C GLN A 91 17.13 -12.11 5.51
N ALA A 92 16.62 -10.94 5.90
CA ALA A 92 16.68 -10.43 7.27
C ALA A 92 15.51 -10.92 8.17
N THR A 93 14.58 -11.69 7.62
CA THR A 93 13.49 -12.29 8.39
C THR A 93 13.93 -13.65 8.92
N PRO A 94 13.94 -13.89 10.25
CA PRO A 94 14.49 -15.12 10.84
C PRO A 94 13.56 -16.35 10.69
N ALA A 95 13.00 -16.58 9.51
CA ALA A 95 12.00 -17.60 9.27
C ALA A 95 12.32 -18.50 8.08
N LYS A 96 11.92 -19.77 8.15
CA LYS A 96 12.07 -20.77 7.09
C LYS A 96 11.12 -20.54 5.93
N VAL A 97 9.90 -20.09 6.25
CA VAL A 97 8.85 -19.74 5.29
C VAL A 97 8.49 -18.28 5.48
N VAL A 98 8.64 -17.47 4.44
CA VAL A 98 8.36 -16.04 4.48
C VAL A 98 7.18 -15.72 3.57
N TYR A 99 6.16 -15.08 4.14
CA TYR A 99 5.05 -14.52 3.39
C TYR A 99 5.33 -13.05 3.10
N VAL A 100 5.25 -12.66 1.82
CA VAL A 100 5.45 -11.28 1.38
C VAL A 100 4.11 -10.66 1.02
N LEU A 101 3.80 -9.50 1.62
CA LEU A 101 2.59 -8.71 1.39
C LEU A 101 2.97 -7.42 0.64
N PRO A 102 2.88 -7.39 -0.69
CA PRO A 102 3.29 -6.24 -1.50
C PRO A 102 2.41 -5.01 -1.29
N ASN A 103 1.13 -5.19 -0.98
CA ASN A 103 0.14 -4.15 -0.68
C ASN A 103 -0.03 -3.08 -1.78
N ASN A 104 0.51 -3.35 -2.95
CA ASN A 104 0.41 -2.51 -4.13
C ASN A 104 0.61 -3.38 -5.39
N LYS A 105 -0.29 -3.25 -6.37
CA LYS A 105 -0.23 -4.01 -7.63
C LYS A 105 1.09 -3.83 -8.40
N ASN A 106 1.73 -2.66 -8.28
CA ASN A 106 2.97 -2.35 -8.99
C ASN A 106 4.21 -3.01 -8.35
N ILE A 107 4.09 -3.48 -7.10
CA ILE A 107 5.17 -4.09 -6.33
C ILE A 107 5.15 -5.62 -6.44
N ILE A 108 3.99 -6.22 -6.77
CA ILE A 108 3.82 -7.67 -6.86
C ILE A 108 4.90 -8.31 -7.73
N LEU A 109 5.15 -7.76 -8.91
CA LEU A 109 6.16 -8.30 -9.83
C LEU A 109 7.58 -8.26 -9.24
N ALA A 110 7.95 -7.19 -8.56
CA ALA A 110 9.26 -7.09 -7.90
C ALA A 110 9.38 -8.12 -6.77
N ALA A 111 8.31 -8.33 -6.00
CA ALA A 111 8.27 -9.36 -4.97
C ALA A 111 8.38 -10.78 -5.56
N GLU A 112 7.67 -11.07 -6.65
CA GLU A 112 7.78 -12.36 -7.35
C GLU A 112 9.18 -12.61 -7.92
N GLN A 113 9.85 -11.57 -8.41
CA GLN A 113 11.23 -11.67 -8.89
C GLN A 113 12.25 -11.92 -7.76
N ALA A 114 11.96 -11.55 -6.53
CA ALA A 114 12.80 -11.84 -5.37
C ALA A 114 12.73 -13.33 -4.96
N VAL A 115 11.63 -14.04 -5.25
CA VAL A 115 11.42 -15.45 -4.84
C VAL A 115 12.56 -16.38 -5.28
N PRO A 116 12.95 -16.46 -6.58
CA PRO A 116 14.00 -17.37 -7.02
C PRO A 116 15.41 -16.98 -6.52
N LEU A 117 15.58 -15.78 -5.99
CA LEU A 117 16.85 -15.27 -5.45
C LEU A 117 17.00 -15.51 -3.95
N ALA A 118 15.88 -15.81 -3.28
CA ALA A 118 15.86 -16.04 -1.84
C ALA A 118 16.49 -17.39 -1.46
N ASP A 119 17.07 -17.45 -0.27
CA ASP A 119 17.70 -18.62 0.32
C ASP A 119 16.75 -19.49 1.16
N ARG A 120 15.47 -19.09 1.21
CA ARG A 120 14.41 -19.71 2.00
C ARG A 120 13.12 -19.78 1.21
N LYS A 121 12.13 -20.49 1.76
CA LYS A 121 10.84 -20.63 1.08
C LYS A 121 10.05 -19.32 1.16
N VAL A 122 9.62 -18.78 0.02
CA VAL A 122 8.92 -17.49 -0.06
C VAL A 122 7.60 -17.66 -0.78
N HIS A 123 6.55 -17.07 -0.23
CA HIS A 123 5.23 -16.97 -0.82
C HIS A 123 4.79 -15.52 -0.93
N VAL A 124 4.53 -15.05 -2.14
CA VAL A 124 4.02 -13.70 -2.39
C VAL A 124 2.50 -13.74 -2.42
N LEU A 125 1.87 -13.06 -1.46
CA LEU A 125 0.43 -12.83 -1.44
C LEU A 125 0.08 -11.73 -2.44
N GLN A 126 -1.02 -11.90 -3.18
CA GLN A 126 -1.44 -10.96 -4.23
C GLN A 126 -2.20 -9.75 -3.65
N THR A 127 -1.74 -9.23 -2.48
CA THR A 127 -2.32 -8.05 -1.84
C THR A 127 -2.00 -6.79 -2.64
N ARG A 128 -3.03 -6.00 -2.95
CA ARG A 128 -2.95 -4.81 -3.81
C ARG A 128 -3.15 -3.51 -3.06
N THR A 129 -3.55 -3.60 -1.79
CA THR A 129 -3.84 -2.46 -0.92
C THR A 129 -3.40 -2.78 0.51
N ILE A 130 -3.12 -1.74 1.29
CA ILE A 130 -2.80 -1.87 2.71
C ILE A 130 -3.88 -2.63 3.48
N PRO A 131 -5.20 -2.29 3.36
CA PRO A 131 -6.24 -3.05 4.02
C PRO A 131 -6.25 -4.55 3.68
N GLN A 132 -6.00 -4.92 2.42
CA GLN A 132 -5.89 -6.33 2.04
C GLN A 132 -4.73 -7.04 2.75
N GLY A 133 -3.59 -6.36 2.89
CA GLY A 133 -2.44 -6.91 3.62
C GLY A 133 -2.75 -7.13 5.10
N VAL A 134 -3.42 -6.18 5.73
CA VAL A 134 -3.84 -6.28 7.14
C VAL A 134 -4.80 -7.45 7.33
N ALA A 135 -5.85 -7.55 6.52
CA ALA A 135 -6.82 -8.65 6.61
C ALA A 135 -6.18 -10.02 6.36
N ALA A 136 -5.28 -10.11 5.37
CA ALA A 136 -4.52 -11.33 5.13
C ALA A 136 -3.71 -11.76 6.37
N LEU A 137 -2.97 -10.82 6.95
CA LEU A 137 -2.10 -11.08 8.10
C LEU A 137 -2.91 -11.51 9.34
N LEU A 138 -4.04 -10.84 9.60
CA LEU A 138 -4.94 -11.19 10.71
C LEU A 138 -5.58 -12.58 10.57
N SER A 139 -5.63 -13.12 9.35
CA SER A 139 -6.22 -14.43 9.06
C SER A 139 -5.20 -15.58 9.06
N PHE A 140 -3.93 -15.29 9.37
CA PHE A 140 -2.88 -16.30 9.49
C PHE A 140 -3.11 -17.17 10.71
N ASP A 141 -2.92 -18.49 10.56
CA ASP A 141 -2.98 -19.47 11.62
C ASP A 141 -1.64 -20.25 11.68
N ALA A 142 -0.91 -20.10 12.79
CA ALA A 142 0.37 -20.75 12.98
C ALA A 142 0.29 -22.29 13.04
N ASP A 143 -0.86 -22.83 13.42
CA ASP A 143 -1.10 -24.27 13.50
C ASP A 143 -1.52 -24.87 12.14
N ALA A 144 -1.88 -24.02 11.16
CA ALA A 144 -2.27 -24.47 9.82
C ALA A 144 -1.05 -24.66 8.90
N GLY A 145 -1.21 -25.47 7.87
CA GLY A 145 -0.18 -25.67 6.84
C GLY A 145 -0.06 -24.48 5.89
N VAL A 146 1.06 -24.42 5.16
CA VAL A 146 1.38 -23.32 4.23
C VAL A 146 0.26 -23.11 3.20
N GLU A 147 -0.22 -24.17 2.55
CA GLU A 147 -1.25 -24.08 1.50
C GLU A 147 -2.61 -23.62 2.05
N GLU A 148 -2.93 -24.05 3.26
CA GLU A 148 -4.14 -23.61 3.95
C GLU A 148 -4.05 -22.12 4.30
N ASN A 149 -2.93 -21.69 4.87
CA ASN A 149 -2.69 -20.28 5.17
C ASN A 149 -2.75 -19.42 3.90
N LEU A 150 -2.13 -19.83 2.80
CA LEU A 150 -2.23 -19.09 1.53
C LEU A 150 -3.69 -18.93 1.08
N THR A 151 -4.48 -19.97 1.20
CA THR A 151 -5.90 -19.96 0.82
C THR A 151 -6.71 -19.03 1.72
N VAL A 152 -6.55 -19.13 3.04
CA VAL A 152 -7.32 -18.35 4.02
C VAL A 152 -6.93 -16.88 3.96
N MET A 153 -5.63 -16.57 3.92
CA MET A 153 -5.10 -15.21 3.85
C MET A 153 -5.55 -14.49 2.57
N MET A 154 -5.49 -15.18 1.41
CA MET A 154 -5.96 -14.60 0.16
C MET A 154 -7.47 -14.41 0.12
N LYS A 155 -8.24 -15.34 0.68
CA LYS A 155 -9.69 -15.20 0.81
C LYS A 155 -10.08 -14.02 1.69
N ALA A 156 -9.35 -13.79 2.77
CA ALA A 156 -9.55 -12.61 3.63
C ALA A 156 -9.23 -11.32 2.88
N ALA A 157 -8.09 -11.25 2.19
CA ALA A 157 -7.72 -10.10 1.36
C ALA A 157 -8.77 -9.78 0.28
N ASP A 158 -9.28 -10.79 -0.41
CA ASP A 158 -10.28 -10.63 -1.47
C ASP A 158 -11.66 -10.19 -0.93
N ASN A 159 -11.93 -10.44 0.36
CA ASN A 159 -13.18 -9.99 0.99
C ASN A 159 -13.16 -8.50 1.35
N VAL A 160 -12.00 -7.86 1.42
CA VAL A 160 -11.85 -6.44 1.75
C VAL A 160 -12.19 -5.56 0.56
N SER A 161 -13.05 -4.57 0.79
CA SER A 161 -13.23 -3.45 -0.12
C SER A 161 -12.39 -2.28 0.37
N THR A 162 -11.51 -1.75 -0.48
CA THR A 162 -10.63 -0.64 -0.13
C THR A 162 -11.05 0.65 -0.81
N GLY A 163 -11.38 1.68 -0.01
CA GLY A 163 -11.51 3.06 -0.44
C GLY A 163 -10.18 3.81 -0.26
N SER A 164 -9.88 4.73 -1.16
CA SER A 164 -8.74 5.61 -1.05
C SER A 164 -9.13 7.04 -1.41
N VAL A 165 -8.76 8.00 -0.59
CA VAL A 165 -8.92 9.43 -0.83
C VAL A 165 -7.54 10.04 -1.00
N THR A 166 -7.30 10.67 -2.15
CA THR A 166 -6.02 11.25 -2.54
C THR A 166 -6.24 12.53 -3.36
N PHE A 167 -5.21 13.07 -3.95
CA PHE A 167 -5.28 14.23 -4.81
C PHE A 167 -4.69 13.95 -6.20
N ALA A 168 -5.10 14.72 -7.18
CA ALA A 168 -4.53 14.70 -8.53
C ALA A 168 -3.18 15.42 -8.53
N ALA A 169 -2.10 14.71 -8.82
CA ALA A 169 -0.75 15.26 -8.88
C ALA A 169 -0.49 16.11 -10.15
N ARG A 170 -1.38 16.06 -11.12
CA ARG A 170 -1.32 16.81 -12.39
C ARG A 170 -2.67 16.79 -13.09
N ASP A 171 -2.87 17.70 -14.04
CA ASP A 171 -4.02 17.66 -14.95
C ASP A 171 -4.01 16.33 -15.73
N SER A 172 -5.17 15.71 -15.83
CA SER A 172 -5.35 14.46 -16.57
C SER A 172 -6.79 14.31 -17.05
N ASP A 173 -7.00 13.58 -18.15
CA ASP A 173 -8.33 13.17 -18.59
C ASP A 173 -8.56 11.69 -18.26
N PHE A 174 -9.64 11.40 -17.55
CA PHE A 174 -10.01 10.04 -17.18
C PHE A 174 -11.51 9.82 -17.45
N ASP A 175 -11.86 8.82 -18.27
CA ASP A 175 -13.24 8.46 -18.63
C ASP A 175 -14.12 9.67 -19.03
N ASN A 176 -13.59 10.56 -19.90
CA ASN A 176 -14.24 11.82 -20.35
C ASN A 176 -14.44 12.89 -19.24
N HIS A 177 -13.80 12.72 -18.08
CA HIS A 177 -13.72 13.75 -17.05
C HIS A 177 -12.34 14.39 -17.07
N SER A 178 -12.30 15.73 -17.19
CA SER A 178 -11.07 16.49 -17.01
C SER A 178 -10.82 16.69 -15.54
N ILE A 179 -9.77 16.05 -15.02
CA ILE A 179 -9.32 16.16 -13.65
C ILE A 179 -8.24 17.24 -13.58
N LYS A 180 -8.38 18.18 -12.66
CA LYS A 180 -7.39 19.23 -12.44
C LYS A 180 -6.43 18.87 -11.34
N GLU A 181 -5.20 19.36 -11.45
CA GLU A 181 -4.20 19.25 -10.38
C GLU A 181 -4.77 19.79 -9.06
N GLY A 182 -4.62 19.02 -7.99
CA GLY A 182 -5.13 19.33 -6.66
C GLY A 182 -6.57 18.91 -6.40
N GLU A 183 -7.34 18.44 -7.39
CA GLU A 183 -8.67 17.88 -7.14
C GLU A 183 -8.56 16.61 -6.27
N ILE A 184 -9.52 16.46 -5.36
CA ILE A 184 -9.60 15.28 -4.49
C ILE A 184 -10.18 14.11 -5.28
N LEU A 185 -9.49 13.00 -5.26
CA LEU A 185 -9.85 11.77 -5.95
C LEU A 185 -10.36 10.74 -4.94
N ALA A 186 -11.54 10.22 -5.16
CA ALA A 186 -12.12 9.11 -4.40
C ALA A 186 -12.08 7.84 -5.25
N LEU A 187 -11.34 6.82 -4.78
CA LEU A 187 -11.16 5.56 -5.50
C LEU A 187 -11.70 4.39 -4.66
N GLU A 188 -12.32 3.42 -5.33
CA GLU A 188 -12.67 2.13 -4.74
C GLU A 188 -11.90 1.02 -5.46
N ASN A 189 -11.12 0.23 -4.73
CA ASN A 189 -10.24 -0.82 -5.25
C ASN A 189 -9.34 -0.34 -6.40
N GLY A 190 -8.85 0.91 -6.30
CA GLY A 190 -8.00 1.56 -7.30
C GLY A 190 -8.72 2.10 -8.53
N LYS A 191 -10.06 2.04 -8.59
CA LYS A 191 -10.88 2.63 -9.64
C LYS A 191 -11.46 3.96 -9.18
N LEU A 192 -11.33 5.02 -10.01
CA LEU A 192 -11.91 6.31 -9.72
C LEU A 192 -13.44 6.22 -9.69
N MET A 193 -14.03 6.67 -8.60
CA MET A 193 -15.48 6.72 -8.40
C MET A 193 -16.04 8.11 -8.67
N PHE A 194 -15.37 9.13 -8.15
CA PHE A 194 -15.71 10.54 -8.36
C PHE A 194 -14.55 11.45 -7.93
N THR A 195 -14.64 12.74 -8.28
CA THR A 195 -13.78 13.80 -7.77
C THR A 195 -14.56 14.70 -6.83
N ASP A 196 -13.84 15.41 -5.95
CA ASP A 196 -14.41 16.34 -4.99
C ASP A 196 -13.47 17.52 -4.75
N THR A 197 -13.92 18.52 -4.02
CA THR A 197 -13.10 19.67 -3.59
C THR A 197 -12.84 19.66 -2.09
N ASP A 198 -13.50 18.76 -1.36
CA ASP A 198 -13.41 18.62 0.09
C ASP A 198 -13.02 17.19 0.47
N ILE A 199 -11.95 17.05 1.25
CA ILE A 199 -11.36 15.75 1.65
C ILE A 199 -12.34 14.96 2.52
N HIS A 200 -12.95 15.62 3.53
CA HIS A 200 -13.83 14.97 4.48
C HIS A 200 -15.14 14.54 3.80
N HIS A 201 -15.69 15.41 2.96
CA HIS A 201 -16.87 15.08 2.17
C HIS A 201 -16.61 13.89 1.24
N ALA A 202 -15.44 13.88 0.56
CA ALA A 202 -15.03 12.78 -0.31
C ALA A 202 -14.95 11.46 0.47
N ALA A 203 -14.31 11.45 1.66
CA ALA A 203 -14.16 10.26 2.49
C ALA A 203 -15.50 9.69 2.94
N VAL A 204 -16.39 10.54 3.48
CA VAL A 204 -17.73 10.13 3.94
C VAL A 204 -18.60 9.62 2.79
N LYS A 205 -18.57 10.31 1.65
CA LYS A 205 -19.33 9.94 0.44
C LYS A 205 -18.85 8.62 -0.14
N LEU A 206 -17.51 8.41 -0.19
CA LEU A 206 -16.91 7.16 -0.65
C LEU A 206 -17.30 6.01 0.27
N ALA A 207 -17.12 6.14 1.58
CA ALA A 207 -17.50 5.11 2.56
C ALA A 207 -18.98 4.73 2.43
N LYS A 208 -19.86 5.73 2.33
CA LYS A 208 -21.31 5.50 2.12
C LYS A 208 -21.57 4.70 0.83
N SER A 209 -20.92 5.05 -0.27
CA SER A 209 -21.05 4.33 -1.55
C SER A 209 -20.62 2.87 -1.40
N MET A 210 -19.46 2.62 -0.78
CA MET A 210 -18.92 1.29 -0.55
C MET A 210 -19.81 0.45 0.36
N ILE A 211 -20.31 1.01 1.48
CA ILE A 211 -21.26 0.35 2.39
C ILE A 211 -22.52 -0.07 1.62
N ASN A 212 -23.09 0.82 0.82
CA ASN A 212 -24.29 0.53 0.04
C ASN A 212 -24.03 -0.57 -1.01
N SER A 213 -22.92 -0.49 -1.75
CA SER A 213 -22.55 -1.49 -2.76
C SER A 213 -22.38 -2.88 -2.13
N ARG A 214 -21.75 -2.94 -0.96
CA ARG A 214 -21.56 -4.19 -0.23
C ARG A 214 -22.90 -4.78 0.23
N ARG A 215 -23.79 -3.97 0.81
CA ARG A 215 -25.14 -4.38 1.23
C ARG A 215 -26.01 -4.84 0.07
N ILE A 216 -25.98 -4.13 -1.06
CA ILE A 216 -26.71 -4.50 -2.28
C ILE A 216 -26.22 -5.85 -2.82
N SER A 217 -24.92 -6.16 -2.70
CA SER A 217 -24.37 -7.47 -3.07
C SER A 217 -24.67 -8.60 -2.07
N GLY A 218 -25.43 -8.32 -1.01
CA GLY A 218 -25.81 -9.30 0.02
C GLY A 218 -24.69 -9.60 1.02
N ARG A 219 -23.65 -8.76 1.09
CA ARG A 219 -22.58 -8.91 2.08
C ARG A 219 -22.85 -8.01 3.27
N GLU A 220 -22.56 -8.53 4.45
CA GLU A 220 -22.59 -7.73 5.67
C GLU A 220 -21.42 -6.74 5.70
N VAL A 221 -21.61 -5.66 6.45
CA VAL A 221 -20.57 -4.73 6.85
C VAL A 221 -20.45 -4.83 8.35
N ALA A 222 -19.40 -5.49 8.83
CA ALA A 222 -19.15 -5.68 10.25
C ALA A 222 -18.10 -4.70 10.79
N PHE A 223 -17.03 -4.49 10.01
CA PHE A 223 -15.92 -3.64 10.41
C PHE A 223 -15.57 -2.62 9.34
N ILE A 224 -15.23 -1.43 9.79
CA ILE A 224 -14.65 -0.38 8.96
C ILE A 224 -13.37 0.09 9.67
N THR A 225 -12.26 0.08 8.96
CA THR A 225 -11.02 0.71 9.43
C THR A 225 -10.76 1.96 8.61
N LEU A 226 -10.65 3.10 9.27
CA LEU A 226 -10.28 4.38 8.69
C LEU A 226 -8.83 4.69 9.06
N MET A 227 -7.93 4.65 8.08
CA MET A 227 -6.52 4.97 8.27
C MET A 227 -6.28 6.38 7.71
N TYR A 228 -5.85 7.32 8.56
CA TYR A 228 -5.55 8.68 8.12
C TYR A 228 -4.06 8.88 7.87
N GLY A 229 -3.75 9.69 6.87
CA GLY A 229 -2.41 9.90 6.36
C GLY A 229 -1.80 11.23 6.75
N GLU A 230 -0.62 11.48 6.20
CA GLU A 230 0.10 12.73 6.39
C GLU A 230 -0.78 13.95 6.05
N GLY A 231 -0.74 14.95 6.91
CA GLY A 231 -1.54 16.18 6.75
C GLY A 231 -2.96 16.11 7.29
N MET A 232 -3.40 14.94 7.80
CA MET A 232 -4.67 14.82 8.54
C MET A 232 -4.39 14.75 10.04
N THR A 233 -5.25 15.37 10.83
CA THR A 233 -5.19 15.29 12.30
C THR A 233 -6.12 14.19 12.81
N GLU A 234 -5.90 13.76 14.05
CA GLU A 234 -6.80 12.82 14.71
C GLU A 234 -8.21 13.40 14.83
N GLU A 235 -8.36 14.71 15.10
CA GLU A 235 -9.63 15.41 15.17
C GLU A 235 -10.39 15.38 13.83
N ASP A 236 -9.69 15.57 12.70
CA ASP A 236 -10.24 15.42 11.35
C ASP A 236 -10.74 14.00 11.10
N ALA A 237 -9.94 13.01 11.49
CA ALA A 237 -10.28 11.60 11.33
C ALA A 237 -11.46 11.17 12.21
N GLU A 238 -11.56 11.70 13.44
CA GLU A 238 -12.72 11.51 14.32
C GLU A 238 -13.99 12.08 13.73
N ALA A 239 -13.94 13.29 13.17
CA ALA A 239 -15.09 13.90 12.51
C ALA A 239 -15.59 13.07 11.32
N VAL A 240 -14.65 12.53 10.51
CA VAL A 240 -15.00 11.63 9.39
C VAL A 240 -15.55 10.31 9.90
N ARG A 241 -14.95 9.69 10.93
CA ARG A 241 -15.46 8.47 11.58
C ARG A 241 -16.90 8.64 12.04
N ASP A 242 -17.21 9.73 12.77
CA ASP A 242 -18.52 9.98 13.33
C ASP A 242 -19.57 10.18 12.22
N ALA A 243 -19.18 10.87 11.14
CA ALA A 243 -20.04 11.04 9.97
C ALA A 243 -20.29 9.72 9.22
N ILE A 244 -19.29 8.80 9.17
CA ILE A 244 -19.46 7.47 8.60
C ILE A 244 -20.34 6.61 9.51
N THR A 245 -20.13 6.64 10.84
CA THR A 245 -20.93 5.90 11.84
C THR A 245 -22.41 6.23 11.69
N ALA A 246 -22.75 7.52 11.55
CA ALA A 246 -24.14 7.97 11.32
C ALA A 246 -24.77 7.38 10.03
N LYS A 247 -23.97 6.85 9.09
CA LYS A 247 -24.43 6.24 7.82
C LYS A 247 -24.35 4.71 7.85
N ALA A 248 -23.39 4.16 8.58
CA ALA A 248 -23.16 2.73 8.68
C ALA A 248 -24.23 2.02 9.54
N GLY A 249 -24.70 2.69 10.60
CA GLY A 249 -25.63 2.14 11.61
C GLY A 249 -24.90 1.57 12.82
N ASP A 250 -25.63 1.35 13.88
CA ASP A 250 -25.10 1.04 15.23
C ASP A 250 -24.41 -0.33 15.36
N ASN A 251 -24.53 -1.20 14.36
CA ASN A 251 -23.96 -2.56 14.36
C ASN A 251 -22.63 -2.65 13.60
N VAL A 252 -22.00 -1.53 13.24
CA VAL A 252 -20.75 -1.49 12.50
C VAL A 252 -19.68 -0.88 13.41
N ASP A 253 -18.63 -1.65 13.69
CA ASP A 253 -17.48 -1.14 14.42
C ASP A 253 -16.55 -0.36 13.49
N ILE A 254 -16.19 0.87 13.90
CA ILE A 254 -15.29 1.72 13.14
C ILE A 254 -14.05 2.04 13.95
N THR A 255 -12.89 1.60 13.48
CA THR A 255 -11.59 1.82 14.09
C THR A 255 -10.81 2.89 13.34
N LEU A 256 -10.15 3.80 14.07
CA LEU A 256 -9.20 4.75 13.54
C LEU A 256 -7.78 4.22 13.68
N VAL A 257 -6.97 4.46 12.66
CA VAL A 257 -5.53 4.17 12.66
C VAL A 257 -4.80 5.39 12.15
N ASP A 258 -3.83 5.88 12.92
CA ASP A 258 -2.85 6.83 12.41
C ASP A 258 -1.88 6.07 11.52
N GLY A 259 -2.03 6.21 10.22
CA GLY A 259 -1.18 5.53 9.25
C GLY A 259 0.05 6.34 8.88
N GLY A 260 -0.04 7.67 8.95
CA GLY A 260 1.00 8.59 8.52
C GLY A 260 1.43 8.38 7.05
N GLN A 261 0.57 7.71 6.25
CA GLN A 261 0.88 7.42 4.86
C GLN A 261 0.93 8.70 4.00
N PRO A 262 1.96 8.86 3.15
CA PRO A 262 2.03 9.97 2.22
C PRO A 262 1.02 9.81 1.08
N VAL A 263 0.65 10.91 0.43
CA VAL A 263 -0.18 10.93 -0.79
C VAL A 263 -1.66 10.65 -0.55
N TYR A 264 -1.98 9.75 0.36
CA TYR A 264 -3.36 9.39 0.67
C TYR A 264 -3.80 10.03 1.98
N TYR A 265 -4.85 10.83 1.91
CA TYR A 265 -5.49 11.40 3.09
C TYR A 265 -6.17 10.33 3.93
N TYR A 266 -6.87 9.40 3.26
CA TYR A 266 -7.53 8.30 3.93
C TYR A 266 -7.43 7.00 3.12
N PHE A 267 -7.22 5.88 3.83
CA PHE A 267 -7.63 4.56 3.39
C PHE A 267 -8.85 4.13 4.21
N ILE A 268 -9.82 3.50 3.55
CA ILE A 268 -11.05 3.00 4.15
C ILE A 268 -11.13 1.52 3.83
N SER A 269 -11.05 0.67 4.87
CA SER A 269 -11.31 -0.77 4.76
C SER A 269 -12.75 -1.04 5.12
N ILE A 270 -13.45 -1.85 4.34
CA ILE A 270 -14.79 -2.35 4.67
C ILE A 270 -14.80 -3.86 4.54
N GLU A 271 -15.16 -4.53 5.66
CA GLU A 271 -15.21 -5.98 5.82
C GLU A 271 -16.58 -6.48 6.27
#